data_8c924b055a5fadb3460a9d6ac1022366
#
_entry.id   8c924b055a5fadb3460a9d6ac1022366
#
_cell.length_a   1.000
_cell.length_b   1.000
_cell.length_c   1.000
_cell.angle_alpha   90.00
_cell.angle_beta   90.00
_cell.angle_gamma   90.00
#
_symmetry.space_group_name_H-M   'P 1'
#
loop_
_entity.id
_entity.type
_entity.pdbx_description
1 polymer ?
#
loop_
_entity_poly.entity_id
_entity_poly.type
_entity_poly.pdbx_seq_one_letter_code
_entity_poly.pdbx_strand_id
1 'polypeptide(L)'
;SDGMGSGAEAGRVSQLTLQVLQHLLESGFGPENACSLVNTTLLLGCGGQSFSTLDLASVNLFNGKADFYKMGAAPTLILRDGKAYEVFCKSLPAGVMEEPHAEHRSCRLREGDIVLMLSDGVEITHEILKYCQQAKGKNLSELCEEILRLADADGKAADDMTVAAARVCRKKGA
;
A
#
# COMPACT_ATOMS: atom_id res chain seq x y z
N SER A 1 4.14 -4.33 0.90
CA SER A 1 4.60 -5.10 2.05
C SER A 1 6.00 -4.68 2.41
N ASP A 2 6.24 -4.50 3.68
CA ASP A 2 7.57 -4.27 4.22
C ASP A 2 7.80 -5.19 5.41
N GLY A 3 8.95 -5.90 5.42
CA GLY A 3 9.32 -6.82 6.50
C GLY A 3 9.90 -6.02 7.67
N MET A 4 9.39 -6.26 8.87
CA MET A 4 9.86 -5.57 10.08
C MET A 4 11.28 -5.98 10.43
N GLY A 5 12.12 -5.01 10.79
CA GLY A 5 13.54 -5.18 11.05
C GLY A 5 14.41 -4.62 9.92
N SER A 6 15.63 -5.11 9.80
CA SER A 6 16.56 -4.64 8.78
C SER A 6 17.31 -5.80 8.10
N GLY A 7 17.78 -5.55 6.88
CA GLY A 7 18.65 -6.47 6.15
C GLY A 7 17.92 -7.60 5.43
N ALA A 8 18.67 -8.66 5.09
CA ALA A 8 18.22 -9.74 4.21
C ALA A 8 17.04 -10.56 4.76
N GLU A 9 16.84 -10.60 6.07
CA GLU A 9 15.73 -11.33 6.69
C GLU A 9 14.42 -10.58 6.54
N ALA A 10 14.38 -9.28 6.80
CA ALA A 10 13.22 -8.42 6.56
C ALA A 10 12.78 -8.50 5.09
N GLY A 11 13.72 -8.43 4.15
CA GLY A 11 13.43 -8.58 2.72
C GLY A 11 12.84 -9.94 2.36
N ARG A 12 13.30 -11.04 2.98
CA ARG A 12 12.71 -12.39 2.77
C ARG A 12 11.29 -12.47 3.30
N VAL A 13 11.02 -11.90 4.48
CA VAL A 13 9.68 -11.88 5.07
C VAL A 13 8.72 -11.09 4.18
N SER A 14 9.12 -9.91 3.72
CA SER A 14 8.33 -9.11 2.78
C SER A 14 8.05 -9.88 1.49
N GLN A 15 9.05 -10.51 0.90
CA GLN A 15 8.90 -11.32 -0.33
C GLN A 15 7.97 -12.52 -0.11
N LEU A 16 8.11 -13.25 0.99
CA LEU A 16 7.23 -14.36 1.36
C LEU A 16 5.78 -13.89 1.51
N THR A 17 5.58 -12.77 2.21
CA THR A 17 4.26 -12.14 2.39
C THR A 17 3.59 -11.87 1.05
N LEU A 18 4.31 -11.26 0.11
CA LEU A 18 3.79 -10.96 -1.23
C LEU A 18 3.51 -12.22 -2.05
N GLN A 19 4.40 -13.20 -2.01
CA GLN A 19 4.22 -14.47 -2.74
C GLN A 19 3.00 -15.24 -2.24
N VAL A 20 2.85 -15.39 -0.92
CA VAL A 20 1.68 -16.08 -0.34
C VAL A 20 0.40 -15.33 -0.68
N LEU A 21 0.37 -14.00 -0.51
CA LEU A 21 -0.79 -13.18 -0.85
C LEU A 21 -1.17 -13.35 -2.33
N GLN A 22 -0.20 -13.25 -3.23
CA GLN A 22 -0.43 -13.39 -4.67
C GLN A 22 -1.03 -14.75 -5.01
N HIS A 23 -0.43 -15.85 -4.53
CA HIS A 23 -0.93 -17.20 -4.80
C HIS A 23 -2.36 -17.42 -4.27
N LEU A 24 -2.68 -16.88 -3.09
CA LEU A 24 -4.03 -16.97 -2.54
C LEU A 24 -5.05 -16.23 -3.39
N LEU A 25 -4.73 -14.99 -3.81
CA LEU A 25 -5.61 -14.20 -4.65
C LEU A 25 -5.79 -14.83 -6.04
N GLU A 26 -4.72 -15.33 -6.66
CA GLU A 26 -4.77 -16.06 -7.94
C GLU A 26 -5.56 -17.36 -7.85
N SER A 27 -5.56 -18.01 -6.69
CA SER A 27 -6.37 -19.21 -6.39
C SER A 27 -7.83 -18.89 -6.08
N GLY A 28 -8.25 -17.61 -6.12
CA GLY A 28 -9.63 -17.19 -5.93
C GLY A 28 -10.05 -16.94 -4.49
N PHE A 29 -9.12 -16.88 -3.56
CA PHE A 29 -9.43 -16.43 -2.20
C PHE A 29 -9.82 -14.95 -2.19
N GLY A 30 -10.84 -14.60 -1.41
CA GLY A 30 -11.19 -13.20 -1.19
C GLY A 30 -10.06 -12.46 -0.46
N PRO A 31 -9.88 -11.15 -0.71
CA PRO A 31 -8.77 -10.37 -0.14
C PRO A 31 -8.66 -10.45 1.39
N GLU A 32 -9.78 -10.40 2.10
CA GLU A 32 -9.82 -10.49 3.56
C GLU A 32 -9.27 -11.83 4.07
N ASN A 33 -9.75 -12.95 3.48
CA ASN A 33 -9.26 -14.28 3.83
C ASN A 33 -7.79 -14.46 3.45
N ALA A 34 -7.36 -13.91 2.32
CA ALA A 34 -5.97 -13.95 1.91
C ALA A 34 -5.06 -13.21 2.91
N CYS A 35 -5.47 -12.03 3.39
CA CYS A 35 -4.74 -11.30 4.43
C CYS A 35 -4.66 -12.10 5.75
N SER A 36 -5.75 -12.73 6.17
CA SER A 36 -5.78 -13.57 7.38
C SER A 36 -4.84 -14.78 7.27
N LEU A 37 -4.82 -15.44 6.11
CA LEU A 37 -3.91 -16.57 5.86
C LEU A 37 -2.45 -16.15 5.80
N VAL A 38 -2.15 -15.00 5.21
CA VAL A 38 -0.80 -14.41 5.24
C VAL A 38 -0.34 -14.19 6.68
N ASN A 39 -1.19 -13.61 7.52
CA ASN A 39 -0.88 -13.42 8.92
C ASN A 39 -0.57 -14.73 9.64
N THR A 40 -1.44 -15.73 9.47
CA THR A 40 -1.24 -17.06 10.07
C THR A 40 0.06 -17.69 9.58
N THR A 41 0.39 -17.54 8.30
CA THR A 41 1.65 -18.05 7.72
C THR A 41 2.87 -17.42 8.38
N LEU A 42 2.86 -16.11 8.60
CA LEU A 42 3.96 -15.41 9.27
C LEU A 42 4.06 -15.80 10.75
N LEU A 43 2.93 -15.91 11.43
CA LEU A 43 2.88 -16.27 12.84
C LEU A 43 3.44 -17.67 13.11
N LEU A 44 3.08 -18.65 12.27
CA LEU A 44 3.45 -20.05 12.45
C LEU A 44 4.78 -20.42 11.77
N GLY A 45 5.05 -19.83 10.61
CA GLY A 45 6.15 -20.26 9.73
C GLY A 45 7.53 -19.80 10.15
N CYS A 46 7.65 -18.75 10.95
CA CYS A 46 8.91 -18.09 11.26
C CYS A 46 9.21 -18.02 12.77
N GLY A 47 8.64 -18.93 13.57
CA GLY A 47 8.90 -19.00 15.02
C GLY A 47 8.35 -17.80 15.80
N GLY A 48 7.34 -17.09 15.27
CA GLY A 48 6.68 -15.97 15.95
C GLY A 48 7.50 -14.68 16.04
N GLN A 49 8.54 -14.53 15.21
CA GLN A 49 9.41 -13.33 15.20
C GLN A 49 9.42 -12.60 13.85
N SER A 50 8.58 -13.03 12.91
CA SER A 50 8.55 -12.40 11.58
C SER A 50 7.27 -11.63 11.38
N PHE A 51 7.40 -10.33 11.24
CA PHE A 51 6.29 -9.40 11.04
C PHE A 51 6.47 -8.68 9.72
N SER A 52 5.36 -8.35 9.07
CA SER A 52 5.39 -7.54 7.85
C SER A 52 4.18 -6.63 7.77
N THR A 53 4.38 -5.42 7.28
CA THR A 53 3.27 -4.57 6.86
C THR A 53 2.59 -5.20 5.64
N LEU A 54 1.30 -4.98 5.48
CA LEU A 54 0.56 -5.39 4.29
C LEU A 54 -0.40 -4.28 3.89
N ASP A 55 -0.27 -3.82 2.66
CA ASP A 55 -1.15 -2.85 2.04
C ASP A 55 -1.65 -3.41 0.71
N LEU A 56 -2.95 -3.70 0.65
CA LEU A 56 -3.60 -4.27 -0.52
C LEU A 56 -4.74 -3.38 -0.98
N ALA A 57 -4.70 -2.96 -2.24
CA ALA A 57 -5.79 -2.28 -2.91
C ALA A 57 -6.40 -3.21 -3.97
N SER A 58 -7.68 -3.54 -3.82
CA SER A 58 -8.46 -4.30 -4.79
C SER A 58 -9.45 -3.37 -5.50
N VAL A 59 -9.38 -3.30 -6.82
CA VAL A 59 -10.22 -2.38 -7.60
C VAL A 59 -11.09 -3.15 -8.58
N ASN A 60 -12.41 -3.01 -8.46
CA ASN A 60 -13.35 -3.52 -9.43
C ASN A 60 -13.42 -2.57 -10.63
N LEU A 61 -12.86 -2.99 -11.76
CA LEU A 61 -12.75 -2.18 -12.97
C LEU A 61 -14.09 -1.90 -13.67
N PHE A 62 -15.17 -2.62 -13.34
CA PHE A 62 -16.49 -2.41 -13.93
C PHE A 62 -17.25 -1.26 -13.27
N ASN A 63 -17.12 -1.11 -11.95
CA ASN A 63 -17.91 -0.14 -11.19
C ASN A 63 -17.07 0.88 -10.40
N GLY A 64 -15.74 0.74 -10.44
CA GLY A 64 -14.79 1.63 -9.75
C GLY A 64 -14.76 1.45 -8.23
N LYS A 65 -15.42 0.42 -7.66
CA LYS A 65 -15.30 0.12 -6.23
C LYS A 65 -13.86 -0.27 -5.93
N ALA A 66 -13.25 0.41 -4.98
CA ALA A 66 -11.93 0.10 -4.46
C ALA A 66 -12.05 -0.28 -2.99
N ASP A 67 -11.46 -1.41 -2.64
CA ASP A 67 -11.38 -1.94 -1.28
C ASP A 67 -9.90 -1.97 -0.88
N PHE A 68 -9.59 -1.38 0.27
CA PHE A 68 -8.23 -1.30 0.83
C PHE A 68 -8.18 -2.14 2.09
N TYR A 69 -7.19 -3.02 2.17
CA TYR A 69 -6.93 -3.90 3.30
C TYR A 69 -5.54 -3.58 3.83
N LYS A 70 -5.47 -3.18 5.10
CA LYS A 70 -4.22 -2.70 5.71
C LYS A 70 -3.90 -3.45 6.98
N MET A 71 -2.62 -3.83 7.14
CA MET A 71 -2.05 -4.39 8.37
C MET A 71 -0.72 -3.69 8.63
N GLY A 72 -0.69 -2.76 9.59
CA GLY A 72 0.49 -1.97 9.93
C GLY A 72 1.02 -1.05 8.83
N ALA A 73 0.26 -0.88 7.74
CA ALA A 73 0.72 -0.18 6.56
C ALA A 73 0.54 1.34 6.66
N ALA A 74 1.43 2.06 5.98
CA ALA A 74 1.39 3.50 5.82
C ALA A 74 0.08 3.97 5.13
N PRO A 75 -0.30 5.24 5.25
CA PRO A 75 -1.48 5.78 4.58
C PRO A 75 -1.40 5.65 3.05
N THR A 76 -2.54 5.34 2.42
CA THR A 76 -2.71 5.44 0.97
C THR A 76 -3.37 6.76 0.64
N LEU A 77 -2.90 7.49 -0.36
CA LEU A 77 -3.52 8.74 -0.80
C LEU A 77 -4.34 8.52 -2.07
N ILE A 78 -5.55 9.08 -2.09
CA ILE A 78 -6.37 9.18 -3.30
C ILE A 78 -6.38 10.64 -3.73
N LEU A 79 -5.77 10.91 -4.89
CA LEU A 79 -5.72 12.25 -5.45
C LEU A 79 -6.88 12.44 -6.42
N ARG A 80 -7.75 13.41 -6.11
CA ARG A 80 -8.97 13.71 -6.88
C ARG A 80 -9.22 15.21 -6.89
N ASP A 81 -9.38 15.79 -8.06
CA ASP A 81 -9.78 17.18 -8.26
C ASP A 81 -8.93 18.20 -7.45
N GLY A 82 -7.61 18.00 -7.41
CA GLY A 82 -6.70 18.87 -6.67
C GLY A 82 -6.74 18.69 -5.15
N LYS A 83 -7.32 17.61 -4.66
CA LYS A 83 -7.35 17.23 -3.24
C LYS A 83 -6.69 15.88 -3.03
N ALA A 84 -6.05 15.70 -1.88
CA ALA A 84 -5.56 14.42 -1.40
C ALA A 84 -6.47 13.92 -0.28
N TYR A 85 -7.01 12.71 -0.46
CA TYR A 85 -7.81 12.01 0.53
C TYR A 85 -6.99 10.86 1.08
N GLU A 86 -6.89 10.78 2.39
CA GLU A 86 -6.10 9.77 3.06
C GLU A 86 -6.96 8.55 3.40
N VAL A 87 -6.50 7.37 3.00
CA VAL A 87 -7.03 6.08 3.46
C VAL A 87 -6.06 5.55 4.49
N PHE A 88 -6.39 5.79 5.74
CA PHE A 88 -5.59 5.36 6.89
C PHE A 88 -6.37 4.40 7.78
N CYS A 89 -5.67 3.41 8.31
CA CYS A 89 -6.19 2.46 9.29
C CYS A 89 -5.11 2.20 10.33
N LYS A 90 -5.48 2.32 11.60
CA LYS A 90 -4.57 1.99 12.70
C LYS A 90 -4.67 0.51 12.99
N SER A 91 -3.74 -0.27 12.47
CA SER A 91 -3.68 -1.72 12.64
C SER A 91 -2.26 -2.18 12.94
N LEU A 92 -2.12 -3.39 13.46
CA LEU A 92 -0.83 -4.02 13.68
C LEU A 92 -0.34 -4.71 12.38
N PRO A 93 0.98 -4.86 12.21
CA PRO A 93 1.54 -5.66 11.13
C PRO A 93 1.06 -7.11 11.17
N ALA A 94 1.11 -7.78 10.01
CA ALA A 94 0.86 -9.22 9.91
C ALA A 94 1.93 -10.01 10.68
N GLY A 95 1.52 -11.08 11.34
CA GLY A 95 2.37 -11.95 12.16
C GLY A 95 2.42 -11.57 13.64
N VAL A 96 1.83 -10.43 14.06
CA VAL A 96 1.89 -9.95 15.45
C VAL A 96 0.84 -10.61 16.35
N MET A 97 -0.36 -10.88 15.82
CA MET A 97 -1.50 -11.40 16.62
C MET A 97 -2.10 -12.64 15.97
N GLU A 98 -2.65 -13.54 16.83
CA GLU A 98 -3.31 -14.78 16.38
C GLU A 98 -4.61 -14.50 15.61
N GLU A 99 -5.37 -13.48 15.99
CA GLU A 99 -6.61 -13.07 15.33
C GLU A 99 -6.50 -11.62 14.79
N PRO A 100 -5.71 -11.38 13.76
CA PRO A 100 -5.63 -10.07 13.16
C PRO A 100 -6.75 -9.89 12.16
N HIS A 101 -7.47 -8.83 12.26
CA HIS A 101 -8.31 -8.36 11.18
C HIS A 101 -7.53 -7.33 10.37
N ALA A 102 -7.36 -7.60 9.07
CA ALA A 102 -6.96 -6.53 8.16
C ALA A 102 -8.01 -5.42 8.23
N GLU A 103 -7.58 -4.23 8.58
CA GLU A 103 -8.48 -3.08 8.55
C GLU A 103 -8.92 -2.82 7.11
N HIS A 104 -10.22 -2.71 6.92
CA HIS A 104 -10.84 -2.56 5.61
C HIS A 104 -11.48 -1.18 5.46
N ARG A 105 -11.22 -0.55 4.31
CA ARG A 105 -11.88 0.68 3.88
C ARG A 105 -12.31 0.55 2.43
N SER A 106 -13.47 1.09 2.11
CA SER A 106 -14.01 1.10 0.75
C SER A 106 -14.26 2.51 0.27
N CYS A 107 -14.00 2.74 -1.01
CA CYS A 107 -14.46 3.95 -1.68
C CYS A 107 -14.81 3.64 -3.14
N ARG A 108 -15.34 4.64 -3.85
CA ARG A 108 -15.52 4.56 -5.30
C ARG A 108 -14.55 5.48 -5.99
N LEU A 109 -13.64 4.90 -6.77
CA LEU A 109 -12.74 5.63 -7.64
C LEU A 109 -13.47 6.13 -8.89
N ARG A 110 -12.99 7.23 -9.44
CA ARG A 110 -13.49 7.89 -10.64
C ARG A 110 -12.39 8.02 -11.67
N GLU A 111 -12.76 8.21 -12.91
CA GLU A 111 -11.80 8.52 -13.97
C GLU A 111 -10.95 9.74 -13.60
N GLY A 112 -9.65 9.62 -13.76
CA GLY A 112 -8.66 10.65 -13.41
C GLY A 112 -8.13 10.56 -11.99
N ASP A 113 -8.75 9.79 -11.09
CA ASP A 113 -8.20 9.56 -9.76
C ASP A 113 -6.83 8.89 -9.84
N ILE A 114 -5.94 9.27 -8.92
CA ILE A 114 -4.66 8.60 -8.73
C ILE A 114 -4.65 8.00 -7.32
N VAL A 115 -4.34 6.72 -7.23
CA VAL A 115 -4.08 6.03 -5.97
C VAL A 115 -2.57 5.99 -5.77
N LEU A 116 -2.09 6.50 -4.64
CA LEU A 116 -0.69 6.46 -4.23
C LEU A 116 -0.57 5.57 -3.00
N MET A 117 0.20 4.49 -3.12
CA MET A 117 0.57 3.62 -2.00
C MET A 117 2.02 3.92 -1.62
N LEU A 118 2.27 4.08 -0.34
CA LEU A 118 3.54 4.53 0.22
C LEU A 118 4.06 3.49 1.22
N SER A 119 5.38 3.31 1.31
CA SER A 119 5.97 2.64 2.46
C SER A 119 6.08 3.61 3.64
N ASP A 120 6.32 3.09 4.83
CA ASP A 120 6.44 3.85 6.08
C ASP A 120 7.68 4.76 6.13
N GLY A 121 8.72 4.46 5.33
CA GLY A 121 9.85 5.37 5.12
C GLY A 121 9.47 6.70 4.45
N VAL A 122 8.27 6.80 3.84
CA VAL A 122 7.79 8.04 3.22
C VAL A 122 6.88 8.80 4.18
N GLU A 123 7.43 9.76 4.92
CA GLU A 123 6.63 10.65 5.77
C GLU A 123 5.83 11.64 4.91
N ILE A 124 4.49 11.66 5.11
CA ILE A 124 3.60 12.56 4.38
C ILE A 124 3.70 13.99 4.95
N THR A 125 4.58 14.79 4.37
CA THR A 125 4.76 16.19 4.74
C THR A 125 3.75 17.11 4.06
N HIS A 126 3.64 18.34 4.55
CA HIS A 126 2.82 19.38 3.91
C HIS A 126 3.26 19.66 2.46
N GLU A 127 4.55 19.58 2.18
CA GLU A 127 5.11 19.80 0.84
C GLU A 127 4.70 18.69 -0.12
N ILE A 128 4.78 17.43 0.32
CA ILE A 128 4.30 16.28 -0.46
C ILE A 128 2.82 16.42 -0.75
N LEU A 129 1.98 16.74 0.25
CA LEU A 129 0.55 16.95 0.03
C LEU A 129 0.26 18.07 -0.95
N LYS A 130 0.95 19.20 -0.84
CA LYS A 130 0.83 20.33 -1.77
C LYS A 130 1.22 19.94 -3.19
N TYR A 131 2.29 19.16 -3.36
CA TYR A 131 2.71 18.65 -4.65
C TYR A 131 1.68 17.66 -5.24
N CYS A 132 1.16 16.75 -4.42
CA CYS A 132 0.13 15.80 -4.80
C CYS A 132 -1.17 16.48 -5.27
N GLN A 133 -1.55 17.61 -4.68
CA GLN A 133 -2.72 18.40 -5.11
C GLN A 133 -2.59 18.92 -6.55
N GLN A 134 -1.37 19.02 -7.07
CA GLN A 134 -1.06 19.48 -8.43
C GLN A 134 -0.80 18.30 -9.39
N ALA A 135 -1.12 17.07 -9.02
CA ALA A 135 -0.81 15.84 -9.77
C ALA A 135 -1.65 15.65 -11.03
N LYS A 136 -2.72 16.45 -11.23
CA LYS A 136 -3.63 16.31 -12.38
C LYS A 136 -2.85 16.48 -13.69
N GLY A 137 -2.89 15.44 -14.53
CA GLY A 137 -2.21 15.46 -15.84
C GLY A 137 -0.71 15.15 -15.81
N LYS A 138 -0.07 15.05 -14.65
CA LYS A 138 1.35 14.68 -14.54
C LYS A 138 1.60 13.24 -14.94
N ASN A 139 2.80 12.94 -15.40
CA ASN A 139 3.29 11.57 -15.56
C ASN A 139 3.40 10.91 -14.18
N LEU A 140 3.01 9.63 -14.05
CA LEU A 140 3.03 8.92 -12.77
C LEU A 140 4.45 8.64 -12.28
N SER A 141 5.40 8.35 -13.19
CA SER A 141 6.79 8.14 -12.80
C SER A 141 7.39 9.42 -12.22
N GLU A 142 7.20 10.56 -12.92
CA GLU A 142 7.64 11.86 -12.42
C GLU A 142 7.00 12.23 -11.08
N LEU A 143 5.72 11.86 -10.88
CA LEU A 143 5.02 12.07 -9.62
C LEU A 143 5.68 11.27 -8.48
N CYS A 144 5.98 9.99 -8.71
CA CYS A 144 6.63 9.12 -7.73
C CYS A 144 8.05 9.59 -7.40
N GLU A 145 8.85 9.91 -8.42
CA GLU A 145 10.23 10.39 -8.27
C GLU A 145 10.30 11.68 -7.44
N GLU A 146 9.40 12.62 -7.71
CA GLU A 146 9.37 13.87 -6.96
C GLU A 146 8.89 13.68 -5.52
N ILE A 147 7.93 12.78 -5.27
CA ILE A 147 7.53 12.43 -3.90
C ILE A 147 8.72 11.84 -3.13
N LEU A 148 9.46 10.92 -3.74
CA LEU A 148 10.67 10.35 -3.13
C LEU A 148 11.73 11.42 -2.85
N ARG A 149 11.95 12.34 -3.80
CA ARG A 149 12.89 13.46 -3.64
C ARG A 149 12.48 14.40 -2.49
N LEU A 150 11.17 14.68 -2.37
CA LEU A 150 10.65 15.52 -1.27
C LEU A 150 10.70 14.80 0.08
N ALA A 151 10.52 13.48 0.11
CA ALA A 151 10.62 12.68 1.33
C ALA A 151 12.06 12.60 1.86
N ASP A 152 13.06 12.62 0.96
CA ASP A 152 14.49 12.60 1.31
C ASP A 152 15.14 13.99 1.16
N ALA A 153 14.41 15.08 1.38
CA ALA A 153 14.91 16.43 1.15
C ALA A 153 16.19 16.75 1.96
N ASP A 154 16.35 16.13 3.11
CA ASP A 154 17.52 16.31 4.00
C ASP A 154 18.63 15.27 3.75
N GLY A 155 18.45 14.30 2.84
CA GLY A 155 19.41 13.21 2.59
C GLY A 155 19.63 12.31 3.81
N LYS A 156 18.64 12.20 4.69
CA LYS A 156 18.69 11.46 5.95
C LYS A 156 17.57 10.43 6.07
N ALA A 157 17.10 9.90 4.93
CA ALA A 157 16.10 8.84 4.97
C ALA A 157 16.58 7.74 5.93
N ALA A 158 15.79 7.50 6.97
CA ALA A 158 16.12 6.52 8.00
C ALA A 158 15.76 5.09 7.57
N ASP A 159 14.98 4.95 6.49
CA ASP A 159 14.44 3.68 6.02
C ASP A 159 14.26 3.67 4.49
N ASP A 160 14.05 2.49 3.93
CA ASP A 160 13.77 2.30 2.52
C ASP A 160 12.42 2.94 2.13
N MET A 161 12.45 3.71 1.05
CA MET A 161 11.27 4.43 0.57
C MET A 161 10.73 3.84 -0.71
N THR A 162 9.44 3.56 -0.73
CA THR A 162 8.73 3.09 -1.93
C THR A 162 7.46 3.90 -2.16
N VAL A 163 7.25 4.30 -3.41
CA VAL A 163 6.03 4.96 -3.86
C VAL A 163 5.49 4.22 -5.08
N ALA A 164 4.24 3.78 -5.02
CA ALA A 164 3.54 3.19 -6.15
C ALA A 164 2.31 4.04 -6.51
N ALA A 165 2.14 4.34 -7.80
CA ALA A 165 1.04 5.17 -8.31
C ALA A 165 0.24 4.44 -9.38
N ALA A 166 -1.09 4.49 -9.28
CA ALA A 166 -2.00 3.99 -10.29
C ALA A 166 -3.06 5.04 -10.64
N ARG A 167 -3.27 5.31 -11.94
CA ARG A 167 -4.32 6.22 -12.41
C ARG A 167 -5.50 5.44 -12.96
N VAL A 168 -6.70 5.85 -12.54
CA VAL A 168 -7.94 5.31 -13.08
C VAL A 168 -8.20 5.94 -14.45
N CYS A 169 -8.16 5.12 -15.50
CA CYS A 169 -8.41 5.56 -16.86
C CYS A 169 -9.66 4.86 -17.40
N ARG A 170 -10.47 5.56 -18.20
CA ARG A 170 -11.51 4.92 -18.99
C ARG A 170 -10.86 4.12 -20.12
N LYS A 171 -11.29 2.87 -20.32
CA LYS A 171 -10.89 2.14 -21.51
C LYS A 171 -11.42 2.93 -22.73
N LYS A 172 -10.53 3.47 -23.55
CA LYS A 172 -10.93 4.04 -24.85
C LYS A 172 -11.59 2.93 -25.62
N GLY A 173 -12.82 3.14 -26.07
CA GLY A 173 -13.71 2.14 -26.58
C GLY A 173 -13.06 1.18 -27.58
N ALA A 174 -13.46 -0.10 -27.45
CA ALA A 174 -13.34 -1.08 -28.52
C ALA A 174 -14.45 -0.82 -29.53
#